data_1d41d58334ef38dda2eec86084d0765e
#
_entry.id   1d41d58334ef38dda2eec86084d0765e
#
_cell.length_a   1.000
_cell.length_b   1.000
_cell.length_c   1.000
_cell.angle_alpha   90.00
_cell.angle_beta   90.00
_cell.angle_gamma   90.00
#
_symmetry.space_group_name_H-M   'P 1'
#
loop_
_entity.id
_entity.type
_entity.pdbx_description
1 polymer ?
#
loop_
_entity_poly.entity_id
_entity_poly.type
_entity_poly.pdbx_seq_one_letter_code
_entity_poly.pdbx_strand_id
1 'polypeptide(L)'
;MKSKTKFIFVLGGVMSGLGKGISASSIGYLLKSAGLKVNILKLDPYLNIDPGTMNPYQHGEVFVLDDGSETDLDLGHYERFIDENMSKHNNATSGQIYSTVLDKERSGQYLGETVQVIPHVTDEIKQRINNLADSKKYDVIICEVGGTVGDIESLPFMEAIRQFSLDVGYFNSLIVHLTLLPYIFASGEIKTKPTQHSVMKLREIGLSPDFIFCRTSHEITQDIKDKLALFCNVKADHVIENKDVSSIYEVPLLLEEQNITKMICDRLQLENKPSIKKLQNFVDTYKNPDHSVKIAMCGKYTELHDAYKSCLLYTSPSPRDATLSRMPSSA
;
A
#
# COMPACT_ATOMS: atom_id res chain seq x y z
N MET A 1 24.78 2.31 16.80
CA MET A 1 23.43 1.90 17.25
C MET A 1 22.72 1.38 16.01
N LYS A 2 22.12 0.15 16.03
CA LYS A 2 21.24 -0.27 14.93
C LYS A 2 20.07 0.70 14.89
N SER A 3 19.78 1.27 13.71
CA SER A 3 18.63 2.14 13.48
C SER A 3 17.35 1.42 13.92
N LYS A 4 16.46 2.11 14.60
CA LYS A 4 15.13 1.60 14.94
C LYS A 4 14.35 1.45 13.63
N THR A 5 13.63 0.35 13.43
CA THR A 5 12.77 0.14 12.25
C THR A 5 11.82 1.34 12.06
N LYS A 6 11.67 1.79 10.83
CA LYS A 6 10.79 2.89 10.43
C LYS A 6 9.49 2.36 9.85
N PHE A 7 8.42 3.14 9.96
CA PHE A 7 7.08 2.73 9.53
C PHE A 7 6.49 3.75 8.56
N ILE A 8 5.93 3.25 7.48
CA ILE A 8 5.20 4.06 6.48
C ILE A 8 3.77 3.54 6.44
N PHE A 9 2.81 4.38 6.77
CA PHE A 9 1.39 4.04 6.69
C PHE A 9 0.81 4.59 5.39
N VAL A 10 0.34 3.69 4.53
CA VAL A 10 -0.29 4.03 3.25
C VAL A 10 -1.80 3.91 3.42
N LEU A 11 -2.47 5.05 3.44
CA LEU A 11 -3.91 5.18 3.65
C LEU A 11 -4.58 5.68 2.38
N GLY A 12 -5.85 5.41 2.20
CA GLY A 12 -6.60 5.91 1.06
C GLY A 12 -7.89 6.60 1.47
N GLY A 13 -8.29 7.59 0.69
CA GLY A 13 -9.55 8.27 0.88
C GLY A 13 -10.28 8.48 -0.44
N VAL A 14 -11.47 9.05 -0.36
CA VAL A 14 -12.38 9.33 -1.48
C VAL A 14 -13.08 8.08 -2.02
N MET A 15 -12.36 7.04 -2.45
CA MET A 15 -12.93 5.80 -2.99
C MET A 15 -11.93 4.64 -2.93
N SER A 16 -12.42 3.43 -3.12
CA SER A 16 -11.58 2.22 -3.33
C SER A 16 -10.94 2.24 -4.73
N GLY A 17 -9.97 1.34 -4.96
CA GLY A 17 -9.36 1.20 -6.30
C GLY A 17 -8.39 2.31 -6.70
N LEU A 18 -7.96 3.17 -5.76
CA LEU A 18 -7.00 4.25 -6.03
C LEU A 18 -5.56 3.76 -6.29
N GLY A 19 -5.27 2.48 -6.05
CA GLY A 19 -3.95 1.90 -6.24
C GLY A 19 -3.04 2.06 -5.01
N LYS A 20 -3.60 1.92 -3.80
CA LYS A 20 -2.82 1.90 -2.54
C LYS A 20 -1.74 0.81 -2.56
N GLY A 21 -2.11 -0.42 -2.91
CA GLY A 21 -1.17 -1.54 -2.99
C GLY A 21 -0.03 -1.28 -3.98
N ILE A 22 -0.34 -0.74 -5.16
CA ILE A 22 0.69 -0.36 -6.15
C ILE A 22 1.58 0.77 -5.63
N SER A 23 1.00 1.77 -4.97
CA SER A 23 1.79 2.87 -4.38
C SER A 23 2.68 2.38 -3.24
N ALA A 24 2.17 1.51 -2.37
CA ALA A 24 2.95 0.87 -1.29
C ALA A 24 4.09 0.02 -1.86
N SER A 25 3.80 -0.80 -2.88
CA SER A 25 4.80 -1.61 -3.61
C SER A 25 5.86 -0.73 -4.27
N SER A 26 5.45 0.37 -4.89
CA SER A 26 6.35 1.31 -5.57
C SER A 26 7.28 2.00 -4.59
N ILE A 27 6.77 2.48 -3.46
CA ILE A 27 7.59 3.02 -2.36
C ILE A 27 8.55 1.94 -1.86
N GLY A 28 8.06 0.71 -1.66
CA GLY A 28 8.87 -0.43 -1.25
C GLY A 28 10.03 -0.70 -2.21
N TYR A 29 9.75 -0.74 -3.50
CA TYR A 29 10.76 -0.89 -4.56
C TYR A 29 11.82 0.23 -4.50
N LEU A 30 11.38 1.48 -4.43
CA LEU A 30 12.27 2.64 -4.40
C LEU A 30 13.20 2.60 -3.17
N LEU A 31 12.68 2.33 -2.00
CA LEU A 31 13.47 2.22 -0.77
C LEU A 31 14.43 1.01 -0.82
N LYS A 32 14.00 -0.12 -1.37
CA LYS A 32 14.87 -1.28 -1.59
C LYS A 32 15.97 -0.96 -2.58
N SER A 33 15.67 -0.24 -3.67
CA SER A 33 16.65 0.21 -4.64
C SER A 33 17.67 1.19 -4.06
N ALA A 34 17.29 1.89 -2.99
CA ALA A 34 18.17 2.76 -2.20
C ALA A 34 19.06 1.99 -1.19
N GLY A 35 18.96 0.66 -1.14
CA GLY A 35 19.76 -0.21 -0.28
C GLY A 35 19.13 -0.55 1.06
N LEU A 36 17.88 -0.16 1.30
CA LEU A 36 17.15 -0.45 2.54
C LEU A 36 16.48 -1.83 2.49
N LYS A 37 16.37 -2.48 3.63
CA LYS A 37 15.61 -3.72 3.79
C LYS A 37 14.15 -3.36 4.11
N VAL A 38 13.26 -3.74 3.21
CA VAL A 38 11.85 -3.34 3.26
C VAL A 38 10.96 -4.57 3.35
N ASN A 39 9.88 -4.48 4.11
CA ASN A 39 8.75 -5.42 4.06
C ASN A 39 7.43 -4.66 4.08
N ILE A 40 6.34 -5.31 3.66
CA ILE A 40 5.02 -4.69 3.54
C ILE A 40 4.01 -5.52 4.31
N LEU A 41 3.13 -4.85 5.06
CA LEU A 41 2.01 -5.42 5.79
C LEU A 41 0.70 -4.89 5.20
N LYS A 42 -0.19 -5.79 4.85
CA LYS A 42 -1.57 -5.50 4.46
C LYS A 42 -2.48 -5.57 5.67
N LEU A 43 -3.25 -4.51 5.90
CA LEU A 43 -4.27 -4.43 6.94
C LEU A 43 -5.64 -4.25 6.26
N ASP A 44 -6.47 -5.28 6.30
CA ASP A 44 -7.76 -5.31 5.62
C ASP A 44 -8.92 -5.15 6.60
N PRO A 45 -9.77 -4.11 6.46
CA PRO A 45 -10.83 -3.83 7.43
C PRO A 45 -12.07 -4.73 7.30
N TYR A 46 -12.14 -5.65 6.34
CA TYR A 46 -13.26 -6.57 6.25
C TYR A 46 -13.24 -7.67 7.33
N LEU A 47 -14.43 -8.23 7.64
CA LEU A 47 -14.61 -9.23 8.69
C LEU A 47 -14.32 -10.68 8.25
N ASN A 48 -14.05 -10.92 6.97
CA ASN A 48 -13.62 -12.24 6.53
C ASN A 48 -12.28 -12.60 7.17
N ILE A 49 -12.12 -13.87 7.55
CA ILE A 49 -10.85 -14.37 8.11
C ILE A 49 -9.75 -14.33 7.04
N ASP A 50 -10.11 -14.72 5.82
CA ASP A 50 -9.27 -14.68 4.62
C ASP A 50 -10.14 -14.42 3.38
N PRO A 51 -9.57 -14.13 2.22
CA PRO A 51 -10.30 -13.88 0.98
C PRO A 51 -10.71 -15.13 0.21
N GLY A 52 -10.41 -16.35 0.67
CA GLY A 52 -10.59 -17.59 -0.07
C GLY A 52 -12.00 -17.87 -0.56
N THR A 53 -13.01 -17.37 0.16
CA THR A 53 -14.44 -17.51 -0.23
C THR A 53 -15.02 -16.24 -0.83
N MET A 54 -14.23 -15.20 -1.04
CA MET A 54 -14.72 -13.94 -1.59
C MET A 54 -14.98 -14.04 -3.09
N ASN A 55 -15.94 -13.24 -3.55
CA ASN A 55 -16.25 -13.17 -4.98
C ASN A 55 -15.15 -12.42 -5.74
N PRO A 56 -14.51 -13.02 -6.76
CA PRO A 56 -13.47 -12.37 -7.56
C PRO A 56 -13.89 -11.06 -8.23
N TYR A 57 -15.17 -10.87 -8.51
CA TYR A 57 -15.69 -9.61 -9.05
C TYR A 57 -15.61 -8.44 -8.05
N GLN A 58 -15.55 -8.74 -6.75
CA GLN A 58 -15.47 -7.72 -5.70
C GLN A 58 -14.04 -7.46 -5.23
N HIS A 59 -13.21 -8.51 -5.19
CA HIS A 59 -11.88 -8.46 -4.58
C HIS A 59 -10.71 -8.80 -5.52
N GLY A 60 -11.00 -9.23 -6.75
CA GLY A 60 -9.97 -9.73 -7.64
C GLY A 60 -9.55 -11.17 -7.31
N GLU A 61 -8.35 -11.55 -7.70
CA GLU A 61 -7.82 -12.89 -7.42
C GLU A 61 -7.49 -13.09 -5.94
N VAL A 62 -7.58 -14.34 -5.49
CA VAL A 62 -7.00 -14.79 -4.22
C VAL A 62 -5.55 -15.16 -4.49
N PHE A 63 -4.62 -14.45 -3.86
CA PHE A 63 -3.20 -14.72 -3.98
C PHE A 63 -2.74 -15.67 -2.87
N VAL A 64 -2.20 -16.83 -3.25
CA VAL A 64 -1.75 -17.86 -2.30
C VAL A 64 -0.24 -17.73 -2.10
N LEU A 65 0.17 -17.58 -0.85
CA LEU A 65 1.57 -17.46 -0.45
C LEU A 65 2.27 -18.84 -0.39
N ASP A 66 3.59 -18.84 -0.32
CA ASP A 66 4.39 -20.07 -0.20
C ASP A 66 4.05 -20.89 1.07
N ASP A 67 3.55 -20.25 2.12
CA ASP A 67 3.09 -20.92 3.35
C ASP A 67 1.65 -21.45 3.28
N GLY A 68 1.00 -21.33 2.13
CA GLY A 68 -0.37 -21.78 1.85
C GLY A 68 -1.45 -20.81 2.31
N SER A 69 -1.10 -19.63 2.81
CA SER A 69 -2.07 -18.63 3.24
C SER A 69 -2.75 -17.98 2.03
N GLU A 70 -4.06 -17.91 2.06
CA GLU A 70 -4.89 -17.19 1.09
C GLU A 70 -4.95 -15.71 1.46
N THR A 71 -4.60 -14.84 0.51
CA THR A 71 -4.46 -13.41 0.76
C THR A 71 -5.04 -12.56 -0.36
N ASP A 72 -5.14 -11.26 -0.13
CA ASP A 72 -5.53 -10.27 -1.13
C ASP A 72 -4.50 -10.20 -2.28
N LEU A 73 -4.96 -9.84 -3.47
CA LEU A 73 -4.14 -9.71 -4.69
C LEU A 73 -2.95 -8.73 -4.52
N ASP A 74 -3.05 -7.79 -3.59
CA ASP A 74 -1.99 -6.81 -3.33
C ASP A 74 -0.69 -7.48 -2.84
N LEU A 75 -0.78 -8.64 -2.14
CA LEU A 75 0.42 -9.35 -1.71
C LEU A 75 1.24 -9.84 -2.89
N GLY A 76 0.59 -10.23 -3.98
CA GLY A 76 1.28 -10.54 -5.24
C GLY A 76 2.02 -9.33 -5.81
N HIS A 77 1.47 -8.12 -5.69
CA HIS A 77 2.19 -6.90 -6.06
C HIS A 77 3.39 -6.66 -5.14
N TYR A 78 3.23 -6.86 -3.82
CA TYR A 78 4.34 -6.68 -2.90
C TYR A 78 5.50 -7.60 -3.25
N GLU A 79 5.27 -8.91 -3.41
CA GLU A 79 6.31 -9.86 -3.78
C GLU A 79 7.02 -9.48 -5.10
N ARG A 80 6.24 -9.12 -6.13
CA ARG A 80 6.79 -8.74 -7.43
C ARG A 80 7.68 -7.49 -7.38
N PHE A 81 7.29 -6.48 -6.60
CA PHE A 81 8.01 -5.21 -6.53
C PHE A 81 9.23 -5.28 -5.62
N ILE A 82 9.09 -5.86 -4.43
CA ILE A 82 10.20 -5.87 -3.47
C ILE A 82 11.03 -7.15 -3.51
N ASP A 83 10.68 -8.14 -4.35
CA ASP A 83 11.41 -9.39 -4.50
C ASP A 83 11.72 -10.06 -3.14
N GLU A 84 10.68 -10.21 -2.33
CA GLU A 84 10.70 -10.86 -1.00
C GLU A 84 9.44 -11.73 -0.90
N ASN A 85 9.57 -12.96 -0.39
CA ASN A 85 8.41 -13.79 -0.09
C ASN A 85 7.63 -13.17 1.06
N MET A 86 6.34 -13.04 0.88
CA MET A 86 5.41 -12.74 1.94
C MET A 86 5.03 -14.03 2.70
N SER A 87 4.48 -13.85 3.88
CA SER A 87 3.99 -14.91 4.75
C SER A 87 2.66 -14.48 5.37
N LYS A 88 1.98 -15.38 6.06
CA LYS A 88 0.77 -15.07 6.82
C LYS A 88 0.90 -13.87 7.78
N HIS A 89 2.12 -13.48 8.13
CA HIS A 89 2.36 -12.31 8.98
C HIS A 89 2.30 -10.98 8.21
N ASN A 90 2.23 -11.04 6.89
CA ASN A 90 2.15 -9.87 6.02
C ASN A 90 0.71 -9.46 5.67
N ASN A 91 -0.28 -10.21 6.16
CA ASN A 91 -1.69 -9.87 6.02
C ASN A 91 -2.40 -10.00 7.38
N ALA A 92 -3.25 -9.04 7.72
CA ALA A 92 -4.13 -9.11 8.87
C ALA A 92 -5.50 -8.49 8.54
N THR A 93 -6.55 -9.31 8.64
CA THR A 93 -7.93 -8.87 8.44
C THR A 93 -8.59 -8.50 9.78
N SER A 94 -9.63 -7.67 9.75
CA SER A 94 -10.46 -7.44 10.94
C SER A 94 -10.96 -8.76 11.53
N GLY A 95 -11.39 -9.71 10.69
CA GLY A 95 -11.85 -11.02 11.15
C GLY A 95 -10.81 -11.76 11.99
N GLN A 96 -9.57 -11.82 11.52
CA GLN A 96 -8.47 -12.44 12.27
C GLN A 96 -8.19 -11.71 13.59
N ILE A 97 -8.18 -10.39 13.58
CA ILE A 97 -7.91 -9.55 14.76
C ILE A 97 -9.00 -9.75 15.81
N TYR A 98 -10.28 -9.63 15.43
CA TYR A 98 -11.39 -9.82 16.35
C TYR A 98 -11.46 -11.25 16.87
N SER A 99 -11.25 -12.28 16.02
CA SER A 99 -11.19 -13.66 16.47
C SER A 99 -10.10 -13.86 17.53
N THR A 100 -8.90 -13.32 17.30
CA THR A 100 -7.79 -13.40 18.28
C THR A 100 -8.17 -12.74 19.62
N VAL A 101 -8.81 -11.58 19.59
CA VAL A 101 -9.24 -10.88 20.81
C VAL A 101 -10.32 -11.68 21.56
N LEU A 102 -11.30 -12.23 20.83
CA LEU A 102 -12.34 -13.05 21.43
C LEU A 102 -11.80 -14.37 22.01
N ASP A 103 -10.86 -15.01 21.32
CA ASP A 103 -10.20 -16.22 21.81
C ASP A 103 -9.39 -15.95 23.10
N LYS A 104 -8.71 -14.82 23.18
CA LYS A 104 -7.99 -14.36 24.38
C LYS A 104 -8.98 -14.10 25.53
N GLU A 105 -10.13 -13.48 25.25
CA GLU A 105 -11.19 -13.26 26.24
C GLU A 105 -11.74 -14.61 26.76
N ARG A 106 -12.13 -15.51 25.86
CA ARG A 106 -12.68 -16.83 26.23
C ARG A 106 -11.70 -17.70 26.99
N SER A 107 -10.40 -17.58 26.73
CA SER A 107 -9.35 -18.28 27.47
C SER A 107 -8.90 -17.58 28.76
N GLY A 108 -9.55 -16.47 29.14
CA GLY A 108 -9.29 -15.76 30.41
C GLY A 108 -7.99 -14.94 30.43
N GLN A 109 -7.39 -14.65 29.29
CA GLN A 109 -6.12 -13.91 29.25
C GLN A 109 -6.25 -12.44 29.70
N TYR A 110 -7.46 -11.88 29.67
CA TYR A 110 -7.73 -10.54 30.17
C TYR A 110 -8.14 -10.47 31.63
N LEU A 111 -8.05 -11.59 32.38
CA LEU A 111 -8.23 -11.66 33.83
C LEU A 111 -9.54 -11.05 34.35
N GLY A 112 -10.61 -11.09 33.56
CA GLY A 112 -11.92 -10.55 33.91
C GLY A 112 -12.14 -9.07 33.60
N GLU A 113 -11.19 -8.42 32.91
CA GLU A 113 -11.37 -7.06 32.42
C GLU A 113 -12.51 -6.96 31.38
N THR A 114 -13.13 -5.81 31.27
CA THR A 114 -14.08 -5.51 30.20
C THR A 114 -13.32 -5.32 28.90
N VAL A 115 -13.50 -6.25 27.95
CA VAL A 115 -12.82 -6.19 26.66
C VAL A 115 -13.52 -5.20 25.72
N GLN A 116 -12.77 -4.26 25.15
CA GLN A 116 -13.27 -3.16 24.31
C GLN A 116 -12.43 -3.02 23.05
N VAL A 117 -12.92 -2.27 22.06
CA VAL A 117 -12.14 -1.96 20.86
C VAL A 117 -10.83 -1.24 21.23
N ILE A 118 -10.92 -0.26 22.10
CA ILE A 118 -9.76 0.41 22.72
C ILE A 118 -9.72 -0.04 24.18
N PRO A 119 -8.62 -0.65 24.66
CA PRO A 119 -7.34 -0.86 23.96
C PRO A 119 -7.21 -2.21 23.23
N HIS A 120 -8.06 -3.20 23.45
CA HIS A 120 -7.78 -4.61 23.17
C HIS A 120 -7.64 -4.90 21.65
N VAL A 121 -8.56 -4.37 20.82
CA VAL A 121 -8.46 -4.54 19.36
C VAL A 121 -7.33 -3.69 18.80
N THR A 122 -7.16 -2.45 19.27
CA THR A 122 -6.07 -1.58 18.84
C THR A 122 -4.71 -2.12 19.21
N ASP A 123 -4.57 -2.76 20.37
CA ASP A 123 -3.31 -3.39 20.80
C ASP A 123 -2.99 -4.64 19.96
N GLU A 124 -3.99 -5.44 19.60
CA GLU A 124 -3.78 -6.58 18.68
C GLU A 124 -3.31 -6.08 17.30
N ILE A 125 -3.90 -5.00 16.77
CA ILE A 125 -3.44 -4.40 15.51
C ILE A 125 -1.98 -3.93 15.64
N LYS A 126 -1.65 -3.19 16.70
CA LYS A 126 -0.26 -2.74 16.96
C LYS A 126 0.70 -3.93 17.11
N GLN A 127 0.24 -5.04 17.72
CA GLN A 127 1.04 -6.25 17.84
C GLN A 127 1.34 -6.87 16.46
N ARG A 128 0.38 -6.90 15.52
CA ARG A 128 0.62 -7.38 14.15
C ARG A 128 1.69 -6.55 13.44
N ILE A 129 1.66 -5.22 13.60
CA ILE A 129 2.69 -4.33 13.05
C ILE A 129 4.06 -4.61 13.69
N ASN A 130 4.11 -4.75 15.00
CA ASN A 130 5.36 -5.01 15.73
C ASN A 130 5.97 -6.36 15.42
N ASN A 131 5.18 -7.40 15.17
CA ASN A 131 5.69 -8.75 14.89
C ASN A 131 6.65 -8.78 13.68
N LEU A 132 6.43 -7.95 12.67
CA LEU A 132 7.37 -7.81 11.56
C LEU A 132 8.63 -7.02 11.94
N ALA A 133 8.50 -6.02 12.81
CA ALA A 133 9.60 -5.18 13.28
C ALA A 133 10.53 -5.92 14.25
N ASP A 134 9.97 -6.78 15.11
CA ASP A 134 10.70 -7.51 16.15
C ASP A 134 11.72 -8.48 15.55
N SER A 135 11.56 -8.89 14.32
CA SER A 135 12.56 -9.68 13.59
C SER A 135 13.91 -8.96 13.45
N LYS A 136 13.93 -7.62 13.58
CA LYS A 136 15.09 -6.73 13.33
C LYS A 136 15.76 -6.97 11.98
N LYS A 137 15.00 -7.56 11.05
CA LYS A 137 15.46 -7.89 9.69
C LYS A 137 15.31 -6.69 8.76
N TYR A 138 14.31 -5.81 9.03
CA TYR A 138 13.90 -4.75 8.14
C TYR A 138 14.23 -3.37 8.70
N ASP A 139 14.66 -2.49 7.81
CA ASP A 139 14.91 -1.06 8.11
C ASP A 139 13.59 -0.28 8.04
N VAL A 140 12.69 -0.68 7.11
CA VAL A 140 11.40 -0.05 6.88
C VAL A 140 10.30 -1.10 6.77
N ILE A 141 9.18 -0.86 7.44
CA ILE A 141 7.92 -1.60 7.24
C ILE A 141 6.88 -0.63 6.69
N ILE A 142 6.27 -1.02 5.57
CA ILE A 142 5.17 -0.29 4.96
C ILE A 142 3.88 -0.98 5.35
N CYS A 143 2.96 -0.27 6.00
CA CYS A 143 1.64 -0.78 6.36
C CYS A 143 0.60 -0.15 5.42
N GLU A 144 0.07 -0.94 4.50
CA GLU A 144 -1.01 -0.50 3.63
C GLU A 144 -2.34 -0.89 4.25
N VAL A 145 -3.24 0.10 4.40
CA VAL A 145 -4.57 -0.12 4.98
C VAL A 145 -5.62 -0.15 3.89
N GLY A 146 -6.34 -1.25 3.82
CA GLY A 146 -7.50 -1.43 2.94
C GLY A 146 -8.65 -0.49 3.30
N GLY A 147 -9.65 -0.40 2.42
CA GLY A 147 -10.80 0.47 2.61
C GLY A 147 -10.49 1.95 2.41
N THR A 148 -11.39 2.78 2.90
CA THR A 148 -11.39 4.24 2.72
C THR A 148 -11.39 4.92 4.08
N VAL A 149 -10.57 5.97 4.24
CA VAL A 149 -10.58 6.78 5.46
C VAL A 149 -11.95 7.41 5.66
N GLY A 150 -12.57 7.12 6.81
CA GLY A 150 -13.93 7.52 7.14
C GLY A 150 -14.94 6.38 7.14
N ASP A 151 -14.59 5.21 6.57
CA ASP A 151 -15.40 4.01 6.69
C ASP A 151 -15.37 3.50 8.13
N ILE A 152 -16.52 3.01 8.61
CA ILE A 152 -16.68 2.50 10.00
C ILE A 152 -15.70 1.35 10.26
N GLU A 153 -15.57 0.46 9.30
CA GLU A 153 -14.72 -0.74 9.41
C GLU A 153 -13.24 -0.41 9.57
N SER A 154 -12.79 0.72 9.04
CA SER A 154 -11.38 1.13 9.10
C SER A 154 -11.01 1.88 10.38
N LEU A 155 -11.98 2.35 11.17
CA LEU A 155 -11.73 3.17 12.36
C LEU A 155 -10.80 2.52 13.39
N PRO A 156 -10.92 1.22 13.74
CA PRO A 156 -10.00 0.58 14.69
C PRO A 156 -8.55 0.60 14.19
N PHE A 157 -8.33 0.43 12.88
CA PHE A 157 -6.99 0.51 12.29
C PHE A 157 -6.44 1.94 12.34
N MET A 158 -7.26 2.94 12.01
CA MET A 158 -6.85 4.34 12.07
C MET A 158 -6.46 4.74 13.50
N GLU A 159 -7.27 4.34 14.49
CA GLU A 159 -6.98 4.58 15.91
C GLU A 159 -5.70 3.86 16.35
N ALA A 160 -5.50 2.60 15.95
CA ALA A 160 -4.29 1.86 16.24
C ALA A 160 -3.04 2.54 15.64
N ILE A 161 -3.13 3.03 14.38
CA ILE A 161 -2.05 3.75 13.71
C ILE A 161 -1.76 5.08 14.41
N ARG A 162 -2.81 5.80 14.85
CA ARG A 162 -2.64 7.05 15.61
C ARG A 162 -1.85 6.80 16.90
N GLN A 163 -2.24 5.79 17.68
CA GLN A 163 -1.53 5.39 18.89
C GLN A 163 -0.11 4.93 18.57
N PHE A 164 0.06 4.06 17.59
CA PHE A 164 1.35 3.53 17.19
C PHE A 164 2.33 4.63 16.74
N SER A 165 1.85 5.59 15.96
CA SER A 165 2.67 6.72 15.51
C SER A 165 3.16 7.58 16.69
N LEU A 166 2.34 7.72 17.73
CA LEU A 166 2.72 8.39 18.96
C LEU A 166 3.78 7.57 19.73
N ASP A 167 3.58 6.24 19.83
CA ASP A 167 4.48 5.35 20.57
C ASP A 167 5.88 5.29 19.95
N VAL A 168 5.99 5.23 18.62
CA VAL A 168 7.28 5.16 17.92
C VAL A 168 7.92 6.53 17.72
N GLY A 169 7.12 7.58 17.64
CA GLY A 169 7.53 8.97 17.50
C GLY A 169 7.71 9.44 16.06
N TYR A 170 7.69 10.76 15.90
CA TYR A 170 7.66 11.47 14.62
C TYR A 170 8.70 11.03 13.59
N PHE A 171 9.95 10.83 13.97
CA PHE A 171 11.02 10.43 13.05
C PHE A 171 11.02 8.94 12.70
N ASN A 172 10.12 8.15 13.27
CA ASN A 172 10.05 6.72 13.03
C ASN A 172 8.77 6.28 12.32
N SER A 173 7.84 7.20 12.07
CA SER A 173 6.62 6.95 11.30
C SER A 173 6.29 8.10 10.38
N LEU A 174 5.68 7.80 9.24
CA LEU A 174 5.10 8.78 8.32
C LEU A 174 3.81 8.25 7.68
N ILE A 175 2.99 9.15 7.20
CA ILE A 175 1.70 8.84 6.60
C ILE A 175 1.67 9.33 5.15
N VAL A 176 1.42 8.41 4.24
CA VAL A 176 1.11 8.66 2.83
C VAL A 176 -0.40 8.50 2.65
N HIS A 177 -1.07 9.54 2.20
CA HIS A 177 -2.51 9.53 1.98
C HIS A 177 -2.83 9.62 0.49
N LEU A 178 -3.37 8.53 -0.07
CA LEU A 178 -3.81 8.49 -1.47
C LEU A 178 -5.20 9.11 -1.59
N THR A 179 -5.36 9.95 -2.60
CA THR A 179 -6.62 10.61 -2.91
C THR A 179 -6.86 10.66 -4.41
N LEU A 180 -8.06 11.09 -4.81
CA LEU A 180 -8.43 11.31 -6.20
C LEU A 180 -8.57 12.81 -6.48
N LEU A 181 -7.99 13.24 -7.59
CA LEU A 181 -8.26 14.54 -8.22
C LEU A 181 -9.06 14.31 -9.51
N PRO A 182 -10.40 14.31 -9.44
CA PRO A 182 -11.20 14.09 -10.62
C PRO A 182 -11.13 15.28 -11.58
N TYR A 183 -11.01 14.97 -12.86
CA TYR A 183 -11.14 15.94 -13.94
C TYR A 183 -12.60 15.98 -14.42
N ILE A 184 -13.18 17.16 -14.44
CA ILE A 184 -14.56 17.35 -14.90
C ILE A 184 -14.52 17.88 -16.35
N PHE A 185 -14.81 17.00 -17.29
CA PHE A 185 -14.77 17.35 -18.72
C PHE A 185 -15.64 18.55 -19.08
N ALA A 186 -16.82 18.67 -18.48
CA ALA A 186 -17.75 19.77 -18.76
C ALA A 186 -17.21 21.15 -18.35
N SER A 187 -16.38 21.24 -17.33
CA SER A 187 -15.76 22.51 -16.89
C SER A 187 -14.29 22.62 -17.27
N GLY A 188 -13.68 21.56 -17.82
CA GLY A 188 -12.28 21.54 -18.23
C GLY A 188 -11.29 21.69 -17.08
N GLU A 189 -11.63 21.24 -15.87
CA GLU A 189 -10.81 21.49 -14.68
C GLU A 189 -10.72 20.31 -13.72
N ILE A 190 -9.60 20.24 -12.99
CA ILE A 190 -9.37 19.32 -11.88
C ILE A 190 -10.06 19.86 -10.63
N LYS A 191 -10.79 18.98 -9.91
CA LYS A 191 -11.45 19.32 -8.66
C LYS A 191 -10.65 18.86 -7.45
N THR A 192 -10.32 19.78 -6.55
CA THR A 192 -9.53 19.52 -5.34
C THR A 192 -10.38 19.20 -4.09
N LYS A 193 -11.69 19.46 -4.13
CA LYS A 193 -12.59 19.26 -2.98
C LYS A 193 -12.61 17.84 -2.44
N PRO A 194 -12.67 16.77 -3.25
CA PRO A 194 -12.65 15.40 -2.73
C PRO A 194 -11.40 15.11 -1.89
N THR A 195 -10.22 15.53 -2.34
CA THR A 195 -8.96 15.43 -1.61
C THR A 195 -8.99 16.21 -0.29
N GLN A 196 -9.46 17.47 -0.33
CA GLN A 196 -9.56 18.31 0.88
C GLN A 196 -10.47 17.66 1.95
N HIS A 197 -11.63 17.12 1.55
CA HIS A 197 -12.57 16.47 2.46
C HIS A 197 -11.97 15.16 3.01
N SER A 198 -11.29 14.39 2.18
CA SER A 198 -10.63 13.17 2.62
C SER A 198 -9.53 13.43 3.66
N VAL A 199 -8.69 14.44 3.45
CA VAL A 199 -7.66 14.84 4.42
C VAL A 199 -8.29 15.42 5.70
N MET A 200 -9.38 16.19 5.56
CA MET A 200 -10.13 16.69 6.72
C MET A 200 -10.63 15.52 7.58
N LYS A 201 -11.19 14.48 6.94
CA LYS A 201 -11.67 13.28 7.62
C LYS A 201 -10.53 12.53 8.33
N LEU A 202 -9.37 12.41 7.71
CA LEU A 202 -8.18 11.84 8.34
C LEU A 202 -7.76 12.65 9.58
N ARG A 203 -7.78 13.97 9.49
CA ARG A 203 -7.42 14.86 10.61
C ARG A 203 -8.43 14.82 11.76
N GLU A 204 -9.71 14.59 11.50
CA GLU A 204 -10.73 14.37 12.54
C GLU A 204 -10.40 13.16 13.43
N ILE A 205 -9.73 12.14 12.86
CA ILE A 205 -9.28 10.94 13.59
C ILE A 205 -7.97 11.21 14.37
N GLY A 206 -7.34 12.38 14.15
CA GLY A 206 -6.09 12.76 14.81
C GLY A 206 -4.83 12.34 14.03
N LEU A 207 -4.96 11.99 12.76
CA LEU A 207 -3.86 11.69 11.85
C LEU A 207 -3.66 12.84 10.85
N SER A 208 -2.41 13.12 10.50
CA SER A 208 -2.07 14.13 9.47
C SER A 208 -1.15 13.49 8.43
N PRO A 209 -1.40 13.68 7.13
CA PRO A 209 -0.53 13.13 6.11
C PRO A 209 0.80 13.88 6.07
N ASP A 210 1.90 13.16 5.86
CA ASP A 210 3.19 13.72 5.48
C ASP A 210 3.25 13.97 3.97
N PHE A 211 2.64 13.06 3.19
CA PHE A 211 2.53 13.13 1.74
C PHE A 211 1.10 12.87 1.28
N ILE A 212 0.68 13.59 0.25
CA ILE A 212 -0.60 13.34 -0.42
C ILE A 212 -0.29 12.85 -1.84
N PHE A 213 -0.62 11.59 -2.12
CA PHE A 213 -0.52 11.02 -3.45
C PHE A 213 -1.86 11.23 -4.17
N CYS A 214 -1.83 12.06 -5.18
CA CYS A 214 -3.03 12.48 -5.91
C CYS A 214 -3.16 11.66 -7.20
N ARG A 215 -4.05 10.66 -7.19
CA ARG A 215 -4.39 9.98 -8.43
C ARG A 215 -5.14 10.92 -9.36
N THR A 216 -4.70 10.99 -10.61
CA THR A 216 -5.25 11.91 -11.62
C THR A 216 -5.00 11.38 -13.02
N SER A 217 -5.87 11.75 -13.96
CA SER A 217 -5.66 11.52 -15.40
C SER A 217 -4.97 12.67 -16.11
N HIS A 218 -4.76 13.80 -15.42
CA HIS A 218 -4.19 15.03 -15.97
C HIS A 218 -3.06 15.54 -15.09
N GLU A 219 -2.16 16.33 -15.67
CA GLU A 219 -1.05 16.96 -14.95
C GLU A 219 -1.55 17.92 -13.88
N ILE A 220 -0.90 17.90 -12.72
CA ILE A 220 -1.21 18.77 -11.58
C ILE A 220 -0.36 20.04 -11.68
N THR A 221 -1.01 21.17 -11.95
CA THR A 221 -0.33 22.47 -12.00
C THR A 221 0.17 22.90 -10.61
N GLN A 222 1.15 23.81 -10.56
CA GLN A 222 1.67 24.34 -9.31
C GLN A 222 0.59 25.00 -8.47
N ASP A 223 -0.35 25.74 -9.08
CA ASP A 223 -1.47 26.37 -8.36
C ASP A 223 -2.36 25.33 -7.63
N ILE A 224 -2.56 24.16 -8.25
CA ILE A 224 -3.31 23.07 -7.61
C ILE A 224 -2.51 22.49 -6.45
N LYS A 225 -1.18 22.30 -6.61
CA LYS A 225 -0.30 21.83 -5.51
C LYS A 225 -0.32 22.82 -4.35
N ASP A 226 -0.16 24.10 -4.61
CA ASP A 226 -0.18 25.16 -3.59
C ASP A 226 -1.52 25.22 -2.85
N LYS A 227 -2.62 25.11 -3.60
CA LYS A 227 -3.97 25.05 -3.03
C LYS A 227 -4.14 23.84 -2.12
N LEU A 228 -3.74 22.65 -2.57
CA LEU A 228 -3.82 21.44 -1.74
C LEU A 228 -2.92 21.53 -0.52
N ALA A 229 -1.71 22.05 -0.68
CA ALA A 229 -0.76 22.27 0.41
C ALA A 229 -1.37 23.12 1.53
N LEU A 230 -2.00 24.23 1.15
CA LEU A 230 -2.68 25.14 2.09
C LEU A 230 -3.83 24.45 2.83
N PHE A 231 -4.75 23.79 2.11
CA PHE A 231 -5.95 23.20 2.70
C PHE A 231 -5.67 21.92 3.48
N CYS A 232 -4.67 21.16 3.06
CA CYS A 232 -4.34 19.87 3.63
C CYS A 232 -3.20 19.93 4.67
N ASN A 233 -2.60 21.10 4.88
CA ASN A 233 -1.51 21.33 5.83
C ASN A 233 -0.28 20.46 5.56
N VAL A 234 0.13 20.41 4.30
CA VAL A 234 1.38 19.77 3.82
C VAL A 234 2.19 20.79 3.02
N LYS A 235 3.45 20.48 2.72
CA LYS A 235 4.24 21.30 1.79
C LYS A 235 3.77 21.06 0.36
N ALA A 236 3.96 22.04 -0.53
CA ALA A 236 3.54 21.89 -1.93
C ALA A 236 4.31 20.78 -2.66
N ASP A 237 5.58 20.56 -2.34
CA ASP A 237 6.41 19.47 -2.84
C ASP A 237 6.03 18.09 -2.28
N HIS A 238 5.23 18.03 -1.22
CA HIS A 238 4.65 16.81 -0.66
C HIS A 238 3.29 16.43 -1.29
N VAL A 239 2.79 17.25 -2.21
CA VAL A 239 1.64 16.91 -3.07
C VAL A 239 2.17 16.23 -4.31
N ILE A 240 2.09 14.91 -4.33
CA ILE A 240 2.70 14.05 -5.34
C ILE A 240 1.67 13.67 -6.39
N GLU A 241 2.02 13.90 -7.66
CA GLU A 241 1.23 13.43 -8.77
C GLU A 241 1.38 11.92 -8.94
N ASN A 242 0.28 11.20 -8.86
CA ASN A 242 0.20 9.77 -9.13
C ASN A 242 -0.69 9.55 -10.36
N LYS A 243 -0.16 9.87 -11.55
CA LYS A 243 -0.87 9.85 -12.80
C LYS A 243 -1.18 8.43 -13.27
N ASP A 244 -2.27 8.28 -14.01
CA ASP A 244 -2.56 7.03 -14.71
C ASP A 244 -1.46 6.72 -15.74
N VAL A 245 -0.95 5.50 -15.69
CA VAL A 245 0.15 5.00 -16.53
C VAL A 245 -0.27 3.74 -17.27
N SER A 246 0.45 3.39 -18.33
CA SER A 246 0.13 2.23 -19.16
C SER A 246 0.49 0.91 -18.49
N SER A 247 1.46 0.93 -17.58
CA SER A 247 1.90 -0.24 -16.81
C SER A 247 2.15 0.14 -15.36
N ILE A 248 1.77 -0.74 -14.43
CA ILE A 248 2.04 -0.55 -13.00
C ILE A 248 3.53 -0.38 -12.69
N TYR A 249 4.41 -0.91 -13.52
CA TYR A 249 5.86 -0.81 -13.36
C TYR A 249 6.43 0.59 -13.67
N GLU A 250 5.63 1.47 -14.26
CA GLU A 250 6.00 2.88 -14.47
C GLU A 250 5.80 3.72 -13.20
N VAL A 251 4.92 3.28 -12.29
CA VAL A 251 4.58 4.07 -11.09
C VAL A 251 5.81 4.43 -10.25
N PRO A 252 6.76 3.51 -9.94
CA PRO A 252 7.95 3.90 -9.20
C PRO A 252 8.81 4.95 -9.92
N LEU A 253 8.88 4.91 -11.26
CA LEU A 253 9.63 5.90 -12.04
C LEU A 253 8.97 7.28 -11.91
N LEU A 254 7.65 7.35 -12.08
CA LEU A 254 6.86 8.57 -11.91
C LEU A 254 7.01 9.19 -10.52
N LEU A 255 7.06 8.35 -9.49
CA LEU A 255 7.28 8.80 -8.11
C LEU A 255 8.71 9.31 -7.90
N GLU A 256 9.71 8.63 -8.46
CA GLU A 256 11.12 9.02 -8.31
C GLU A 256 11.45 10.31 -9.09
N GLU A 257 10.81 10.58 -10.22
CA GLU A 257 10.90 11.86 -10.93
C GLU A 257 10.53 13.05 -10.03
N GLN A 258 9.69 12.81 -9.02
CA GLN A 258 9.29 13.78 -8.00
C GLN A 258 10.14 13.69 -6.73
N ASN A 259 11.27 12.97 -6.75
CA ASN A 259 12.22 12.79 -5.64
C ASN A 259 11.62 12.14 -4.39
N ILE A 260 10.64 11.25 -4.52
CA ILE A 260 9.93 10.68 -3.38
C ILE A 260 10.85 9.87 -2.46
N THR A 261 11.81 9.13 -3.01
CA THR A 261 12.78 8.36 -2.21
C THR A 261 13.56 9.27 -1.28
N LYS A 262 14.09 10.38 -1.83
CA LYS A 262 14.85 11.35 -1.03
C LYS A 262 13.98 11.96 0.05
N MET A 263 12.77 12.41 -0.28
CA MET A 263 11.88 13.07 0.68
C MET A 263 11.46 12.15 1.82
N ILE A 264 11.15 10.87 1.52
CA ILE A 264 10.83 9.86 2.54
C ILE A 264 12.05 9.60 3.43
N CYS A 265 13.23 9.41 2.84
CA CYS A 265 14.45 9.15 3.59
C CYS A 265 14.84 10.33 4.49
N ASP A 266 14.76 11.56 3.98
CA ASP A 266 15.03 12.78 4.76
C ASP A 266 14.05 12.87 5.95
N ARG A 267 12.75 12.60 5.72
CA ARG A 267 11.71 12.63 6.76
C ARG A 267 11.93 11.57 7.86
N LEU A 268 12.38 10.38 7.48
CA LEU A 268 12.64 9.26 8.38
C LEU A 268 14.09 9.19 8.89
N GLN A 269 14.94 10.14 8.50
CA GLN A 269 16.38 10.15 8.84
C GLN A 269 17.09 8.85 8.42
N LEU A 270 16.86 8.43 7.18
CA LEU A 270 17.48 7.27 6.56
C LEU A 270 18.52 7.73 5.53
N GLU A 271 19.65 7.02 5.44
CA GLU A 271 20.58 7.18 4.34
C GLU A 271 20.00 6.56 3.07
N ASN A 272 20.22 7.19 1.92
CA ASN A 272 19.73 6.68 0.64
C ASN A 272 20.77 6.82 -0.48
N LYS A 273 20.76 5.85 -1.38
CA LYS A 273 21.51 5.88 -2.63
C LYS A 273 20.64 5.24 -3.71
N PRO A 274 19.60 5.93 -4.19
CA PRO A 274 18.63 5.34 -5.11
C PRO A 274 19.30 4.93 -6.43
N SER A 275 18.89 3.78 -6.96
CA SER A 275 19.33 3.27 -8.26
C SER A 275 18.14 2.65 -8.99
N ILE A 276 17.50 3.42 -9.85
CA ILE A 276 16.32 3.00 -10.62
C ILE A 276 16.66 2.49 -12.03
N LYS A 277 17.96 2.43 -12.41
CA LYS A 277 18.39 2.08 -13.77
C LYS A 277 17.86 0.70 -14.23
N LYS A 278 17.79 -0.28 -13.31
CA LYS A 278 17.25 -1.59 -13.65
C LYS A 278 15.77 -1.52 -14.03
N LEU A 279 14.99 -0.77 -13.27
CA LEU A 279 13.58 -0.58 -13.56
C LEU A 279 13.36 0.21 -14.85
N GLN A 280 14.15 1.26 -15.08
CA GLN A 280 14.08 2.04 -16.31
C GLN A 280 14.31 1.14 -17.53
N ASN A 281 15.37 0.35 -17.53
CA ASN A 281 15.67 -0.59 -18.63
C ASN A 281 14.53 -1.61 -18.82
N PHE A 282 13.95 -2.10 -17.73
CA PHE A 282 12.82 -3.03 -17.80
C PHE A 282 11.60 -2.37 -18.44
N VAL A 283 11.23 -1.18 -17.99
CA VAL A 283 10.07 -0.45 -18.53
C VAL A 283 10.29 -0.10 -20.00
N ASP A 284 11.50 0.29 -20.39
CA ASP A 284 11.85 0.58 -21.78
C ASP A 284 11.69 -0.67 -22.67
N THR A 285 12.14 -1.84 -22.20
CA THR A 285 11.96 -3.11 -22.90
C THR A 285 10.47 -3.50 -22.99
N TYR A 286 9.73 -3.33 -21.88
CA TYR A 286 8.30 -3.62 -21.83
C TYR A 286 7.50 -2.76 -22.81
N LYS A 287 7.84 -1.48 -22.95
CA LYS A 287 7.16 -0.56 -23.85
C LYS A 287 7.50 -0.76 -25.32
N ASN A 288 8.67 -1.31 -25.60
CA ASN A 288 9.19 -1.49 -26.96
C ASN A 288 9.54 -2.98 -27.19
N PRO A 289 8.56 -3.89 -27.20
CA PRO A 289 8.82 -5.31 -27.42
C PRO A 289 9.22 -5.59 -28.86
N ASP A 290 10.26 -6.42 -29.07
CA ASP A 290 10.70 -6.85 -30.41
C ASP A 290 9.68 -7.74 -31.10
N HIS A 291 8.91 -8.52 -30.34
CA HIS A 291 7.94 -9.50 -30.81
C HIS A 291 6.68 -9.49 -29.96
N SER A 292 5.58 -9.97 -30.54
CA SER A 292 4.31 -10.19 -29.83
C SER A 292 3.82 -11.63 -29.98
N VAL A 293 3.20 -12.16 -28.95
CA VAL A 293 2.52 -13.45 -28.97
C VAL A 293 1.08 -13.26 -28.50
N LYS A 294 0.18 -14.12 -28.98
CA LYS A 294 -1.21 -14.13 -28.52
C LYS A 294 -1.40 -15.29 -27.54
N ILE A 295 -1.84 -14.99 -26.34
CA ILE A 295 -2.17 -15.97 -25.30
C ILE A 295 -3.67 -15.89 -25.05
N ALA A 296 -4.36 -17.05 -25.09
CA ALA A 296 -5.77 -17.13 -24.76
C ALA A 296 -5.93 -17.52 -23.29
N MET A 297 -6.64 -16.69 -22.53
CA MET A 297 -7.04 -17.02 -21.17
C MET A 297 -8.46 -17.56 -21.17
N CYS A 298 -8.62 -18.83 -20.78
CA CYS A 298 -9.91 -19.52 -20.74
C CYS A 298 -10.28 -19.84 -19.30
N GLY A 299 -11.41 -19.36 -18.83
CA GLY A 299 -11.86 -19.60 -17.46
C GLY A 299 -13.16 -18.89 -17.11
N LYS A 300 -13.53 -18.92 -15.83
CA LYS A 300 -14.60 -18.08 -15.28
C LYS A 300 -14.03 -16.70 -14.95
N TYR A 301 -14.87 -15.68 -14.88
CA TYR A 301 -14.50 -14.31 -14.47
C TYR A 301 -13.46 -13.62 -15.38
N THR A 302 -13.33 -14.06 -16.64
CA THR A 302 -12.35 -13.51 -17.59
C THR A 302 -12.63 -12.06 -18.02
N GLU A 303 -13.82 -11.55 -17.74
CA GLU A 303 -14.22 -10.16 -17.98
C GLU A 303 -13.56 -9.18 -17.01
N LEU A 304 -13.08 -9.64 -15.84
CA LEU A 304 -12.39 -8.83 -14.85
C LEU A 304 -10.90 -9.19 -14.82
N HIS A 305 -10.06 -8.28 -15.26
CA HIS A 305 -8.61 -8.47 -15.28
C HIS A 305 -8.02 -8.77 -13.90
N ASP A 306 -8.57 -8.18 -12.84
CA ASP A 306 -8.07 -8.39 -11.48
C ASP A 306 -8.35 -9.79 -10.94
N ALA A 307 -9.31 -10.54 -11.51
CA ALA A 307 -9.53 -11.95 -11.17
C ALA A 307 -8.37 -12.86 -11.64
N TYR A 308 -7.52 -12.38 -12.55
CA TYR A 308 -6.38 -13.09 -13.12
C TYR A 308 -5.11 -12.23 -13.15
N LYS A 309 -4.96 -11.34 -12.20
CA LYS A 309 -3.90 -10.33 -12.21
C LYS A 309 -2.51 -10.94 -12.30
N SER A 310 -2.22 -11.92 -11.48
CA SER A 310 -0.93 -12.62 -11.48
C SER A 310 -0.72 -13.38 -12.80
N CYS A 311 -1.73 -14.09 -13.30
CA CYS A 311 -1.63 -14.76 -14.60
C CYS A 311 -1.32 -13.78 -15.72
N LEU A 312 -2.01 -12.63 -15.77
CA LEU A 312 -1.77 -11.61 -16.79
C LEU A 312 -0.37 -11.00 -16.67
N LEU A 313 0.10 -10.72 -15.47
CA LEU A 313 1.43 -10.17 -15.25
C LEU A 313 2.56 -11.17 -15.54
N TYR A 314 2.35 -12.46 -15.27
CA TYR A 314 3.36 -13.51 -15.54
C TYR A 314 3.37 -14.00 -16.99
N THR A 315 2.27 -13.92 -17.70
CA THR A 315 2.17 -14.41 -19.10
C THR A 315 2.32 -13.31 -20.13
N SER A 316 2.01 -12.08 -19.77
CA SER A 316 2.13 -10.90 -20.62
C SER A 316 3.56 -10.40 -20.79
N PRO A 317 4.40 -10.41 -19.76
CA PRO A 317 5.81 -10.09 -19.89
C PRO A 317 6.59 -11.22 -20.55
N SER A 318 7.71 -10.91 -21.20
CA SER A 318 8.61 -11.91 -21.73
C SER A 318 9.37 -12.63 -20.60
N PRO A 319 9.95 -13.82 -20.84
CA PRO A 319 10.82 -14.49 -19.86
C PRO A 319 12.01 -13.63 -19.37
N ARG A 320 12.30 -12.51 -20.03
CA ARG A 320 13.33 -11.52 -19.60
C ARG A 320 12.88 -10.67 -18.41
N ASP A 321 11.59 -10.70 -18.08
CA ASP A 321 11.00 -9.97 -16.96
C ASP A 321 11.17 -10.66 -15.61
N ALA A 322 11.73 -11.87 -15.60
CA ALA A 322 12.00 -12.68 -14.42
C ALA A 322 12.88 -12.01 -13.35
N THR A 323 13.45 -10.85 -13.65
CA THR A 323 14.18 -10.03 -12.67
C THR A 323 13.30 -9.13 -11.82
N LEU A 324 12.03 -8.93 -12.20
CA LEU A 324 11.07 -8.09 -11.47
C LEU A 324 9.74 -8.82 -11.17
N SER A 325 9.46 -9.93 -11.83
CA SER A 325 8.36 -10.82 -11.51
C SER A 325 8.91 -12.14 -11.02
N ARG A 326 8.54 -12.57 -9.83
CA ARG A 326 8.79 -13.94 -9.41
C ARG A 326 7.95 -14.87 -10.25
N MET A 327 8.61 -15.73 -10.99
CA MET A 327 7.95 -16.92 -11.54
C MET A 327 7.70 -17.88 -10.37
N PRO A 328 6.49 -18.46 -10.23
CA PRO A 328 6.32 -19.58 -9.31
C PRO A 328 7.36 -20.64 -9.63
N SER A 329 8.07 -21.12 -8.63
CA SER A 329 9.13 -22.14 -8.79
C SER A 329 8.59 -23.53 -9.17
N SER A 330 7.32 -23.64 -9.55
CA SER A 330 6.70 -24.88 -10.00
C SER A 330 5.56 -24.59 -10.97
N ALA A 331 5.80 -24.78 -12.23
CA ALA A 331 4.80 -25.20 -13.19
C ALA A 331 5.13 -26.62 -13.60
#